data_c3215c96253b3373acf4ec61cf4dae32
#
_entry.id   c3215c96253b3373acf4ec61cf4dae32
#
_cell.length_a   1.000
_cell.length_b   1.000
_cell.length_c   1.000
_cell.angle_alpha   90.00
_cell.angle_beta   90.00
_cell.angle_gamma   90.00
#
_symmetry.space_group_name_H-M   'P 1'
#
loop_
_entity.id
_entity.type
_entity.pdbx_description
1 polymer ?
#
loop_
_entity_poly.entity_id
_entity_poly.type
_entity_poly.pdbx_seq_one_letter_code
_entity_poly.pdbx_strand_id
1 'polypeptide(L)'
;FFKQKTAYEIRLSLVGSEMCIRDRANDDINNGSEVLAAELATSIDRFDFAIQIAKIASYEKRFHNKYNYPIISTPKYINKRKIPESALILSIIRQESEFDLEANSHAGAKGLMQLMPYTAKLVSKQAKLPYSKSRLTTDPEYNINLGSHYIAGLILQYDGAYPFAVAAYNAGPNRVKYWKKINKDPQKKQVDYVDWVELIKFRETRNYVQRVMENYNVYRYILEQRPVSMKNFFKDQPLF
;
A
#
# COMPACT_ATOMS: atom_id res chain seq x y z
N PHE A 1 -35.34 11.24 -18.03
CA PHE A 1 -34.41 12.36 -17.85
C PHE A 1 -33.65 12.13 -16.56
N PHE A 2 -32.51 11.43 -16.61
CA PHE A 2 -31.56 11.39 -15.51
C PHE A 2 -30.69 12.65 -15.58
N LYS A 3 -30.90 13.59 -14.65
CA LYS A 3 -29.95 14.69 -14.46
C LYS A 3 -28.64 14.10 -13.98
N GLN A 4 -27.56 14.25 -14.75
CA GLN A 4 -26.20 13.99 -14.25
C GLN A 4 -25.95 14.91 -13.06
N LYS A 5 -25.78 14.34 -11.87
CA LYS A 5 -25.35 15.09 -10.68
C LYS A 5 -23.93 15.60 -10.91
N THR A 6 -23.68 16.84 -10.53
CA THR A 6 -22.33 17.40 -10.55
C THR A 6 -21.41 16.65 -9.57
N ALA A 7 -20.12 16.66 -9.79
CA ALA A 7 -19.14 16.04 -8.90
C ALA A 7 -19.27 16.53 -7.45
N TYR A 8 -19.74 17.77 -7.24
CA TYR A 8 -20.01 18.35 -5.95
C TYR A 8 -21.27 17.76 -5.26
N GLU A 9 -22.33 17.53 -6.02
CA GLU A 9 -23.56 16.90 -5.51
C GLU A 9 -23.35 15.41 -5.19
N ILE A 10 -22.49 14.73 -5.96
CA ILE A 10 -22.03 13.38 -5.67
C ILE A 10 -21.23 13.37 -4.36
N ARG A 11 -20.34 14.34 -4.16
CA ARG A 11 -19.54 14.49 -2.94
C ARG A 11 -20.40 14.75 -1.68
N LEU A 12 -21.43 15.61 -1.78
CA LEU A 12 -22.37 15.87 -0.68
C LEU A 12 -23.27 14.66 -0.38
N SER A 13 -23.70 13.91 -1.41
CA SER A 13 -24.46 12.66 -1.20
C SER A 13 -23.58 11.53 -0.63
N LEU A 14 -22.28 11.54 -0.91
CA LEU A 14 -21.29 10.63 -0.35
C LEU A 14 -21.01 10.93 1.13
N VAL A 15 -20.90 12.21 1.53
CA VAL A 15 -20.73 12.59 2.94
C VAL A 15 -21.91 12.09 3.80
N GLY A 16 -23.14 12.13 3.28
CA GLY A 16 -24.30 11.53 3.95
C GLY A 16 -24.22 9.99 3.98
N SER A 17 -23.71 9.34 2.93
CA SER A 17 -23.55 7.88 2.87
C SER A 17 -22.35 7.41 3.73
N GLU A 18 -21.29 8.20 3.87
CA GLU A 18 -20.17 7.94 4.78
C GLU A 18 -20.64 7.88 6.24
N MET A 19 -21.48 8.82 6.66
CA MET A 19 -22.09 8.80 7.97
C MET A 19 -23.03 7.60 8.14
N CYS A 20 -23.87 7.31 7.14
CA CYS A 20 -24.75 6.13 7.16
C CYS A 20 -23.99 4.80 7.16
N ILE A 21 -22.88 4.71 6.45
CA ILE A 21 -22.02 3.51 6.44
C ILE A 21 -21.36 3.32 7.81
N ARG A 22 -20.91 4.41 8.43
CA ARG A 22 -20.29 4.40 9.76
C ARG A 22 -21.29 4.10 10.87
N ASP A 23 -22.48 4.70 10.79
CA ASP A 23 -23.55 4.49 11.77
C ASP A 23 -24.13 3.09 11.69
N ARG A 24 -24.34 2.55 10.48
CA ARG A 24 -24.81 1.17 10.29
C ARG A 24 -23.76 0.12 10.65
N ALA A 25 -22.50 0.45 10.64
CA ALA A 25 -21.45 -0.45 11.16
C ALA A 25 -21.43 -0.49 12.69
N ASN A 26 -22.08 0.48 13.37
CA ASN A 26 -22.18 0.59 14.83
C ASN A 26 -23.55 0.15 15.39
N ASP A 27 -24.60 0.09 14.56
CA ASP A 27 -25.93 -0.38 14.99
C ASP A 27 -26.00 -1.91 14.98
N ASP A 28 -26.66 -2.48 15.96
CA ASP A 28 -26.87 -3.91 16.24
C ASP A 28 -26.89 -4.81 15.00
N ILE A 29 -25.81 -5.48 14.78
CA ILE A 29 -25.38 -6.01 13.51
C ILE A 29 -25.93 -7.43 13.39
N ASN A 30 -27.05 -7.56 12.71
CA ASN A 30 -27.48 -8.80 12.11
C ASN A 30 -26.70 -9.05 10.80
N ASN A 31 -25.72 -9.90 10.90
CA ASN A 31 -25.04 -10.77 9.91
C ASN A 31 -25.02 -10.47 8.39
N GLY A 32 -25.51 -9.35 7.89
CA GLY A 32 -25.53 -9.05 6.45
C GLY A 32 -25.31 -7.59 6.10
N SER A 33 -25.58 -6.67 7.01
CA SER A 33 -25.52 -5.23 6.73
C SER A 33 -24.08 -4.73 6.48
N GLU A 34 -23.11 -5.26 7.19
CA GLU A 34 -21.69 -4.93 7.00
C GLU A 34 -21.15 -5.43 5.66
N VAL A 35 -21.58 -6.63 5.22
CA VAL A 35 -21.19 -7.20 3.92
C VAL A 35 -21.79 -6.35 2.79
N LEU A 36 -23.08 -5.98 2.89
CA LEU A 36 -23.72 -5.09 1.93
C LEU A 36 -23.08 -3.71 1.89
N ALA A 37 -22.72 -3.15 3.04
CA ALA A 37 -22.02 -1.86 3.12
C ALA A 37 -20.62 -1.93 2.48
N ALA A 38 -19.87 -3.00 2.73
CA ALA A 38 -18.55 -3.20 2.13
C ALA A 38 -18.66 -3.47 0.61
N GLU A 39 -19.68 -4.21 0.15
CA GLU A 39 -19.94 -4.41 -1.27
C GLU A 39 -20.30 -3.10 -1.97
N LEU A 40 -21.18 -2.29 -1.36
CA LEU A 40 -21.54 -0.97 -1.88
C LEU A 40 -20.31 -0.06 -1.97
N ALA A 41 -19.48 0.01 -0.91
CA ALA A 41 -18.26 0.76 -0.93
C ALA A 41 -17.31 0.29 -2.07
N THR A 42 -17.18 -1.00 -2.24
CA THR A 42 -16.37 -1.60 -3.33
C THR A 42 -16.94 -1.24 -4.71
N SER A 43 -18.27 -1.23 -4.87
CA SER A 43 -18.92 -0.94 -6.16
C SER A 43 -18.77 0.51 -6.64
N ILE A 44 -18.39 1.41 -5.73
CA ILE A 44 -18.10 2.82 -6.02
C ILE A 44 -16.60 3.15 -5.89
N ASP A 45 -15.73 2.13 -5.96
CA ASP A 45 -14.28 2.24 -5.84
C ASP A 45 -13.76 2.85 -4.52
N ARG A 46 -14.60 2.87 -3.45
CA ARG A 46 -14.21 3.30 -2.11
C ARG A 46 -13.70 2.12 -1.28
N PHE A 47 -12.60 1.54 -1.75
CA PHE A 47 -11.93 0.42 -1.09
C PHE A 47 -11.48 0.73 0.33
N ASP A 48 -11.14 1.98 0.62
CA ASP A 48 -10.81 2.49 1.95
C ASP A 48 -11.95 2.23 2.95
N PHE A 49 -13.20 2.51 2.59
CA PHE A 49 -14.35 2.22 3.44
C PHE A 49 -14.60 0.72 3.56
N ALA A 50 -14.50 -0.03 2.46
CA ALA A 50 -14.65 -1.48 2.52
C ALA A 50 -13.66 -2.12 3.50
N ILE A 51 -12.40 -1.64 3.50
CA ILE A 51 -11.37 -2.04 4.45
C ILE A 51 -11.73 -1.65 5.88
N GLN A 52 -12.20 -0.42 6.12
CA GLN A 52 -12.58 0.03 7.46
C GLN A 52 -13.72 -0.82 8.04
N ILE A 53 -14.75 -1.12 7.24
CA ILE A 53 -15.85 -1.99 7.63
C ILE A 53 -15.33 -3.39 7.98
N ALA A 54 -14.49 -3.99 7.11
CA ALA A 54 -13.92 -5.31 7.36
C ALA A 54 -13.01 -5.34 8.60
N LYS A 55 -12.30 -4.26 8.89
CA LYS A 55 -11.47 -4.13 10.11
C LYS A 55 -12.34 -4.04 11.36
N ILE A 56 -13.42 -3.25 11.35
CA ILE A 56 -14.36 -3.16 12.48
C ILE A 56 -14.96 -4.54 12.75
N ALA A 57 -15.45 -5.24 11.72
CA ALA A 57 -15.98 -6.59 11.85
C ALA A 57 -14.96 -7.58 12.44
N SER A 58 -13.68 -7.42 12.11
CA SER A 58 -12.62 -8.30 12.61
C SER A 58 -12.40 -8.20 14.13
N TYR A 59 -12.67 -7.04 14.76
CA TYR A 59 -12.63 -6.91 16.22
C TYR A 59 -13.68 -7.78 16.91
N GLU A 60 -14.77 -8.08 16.20
CA GLU A 60 -15.81 -8.99 16.66
C GLU A 60 -15.66 -10.41 16.09
N LYS A 61 -14.45 -10.74 15.62
CA LYS A 61 -14.07 -12.05 15.08
C LYS A 61 -14.82 -12.44 13.78
N ARG A 62 -15.41 -11.48 13.07
CA ARG A 62 -15.97 -11.68 11.74
C ARG A 62 -14.95 -11.23 10.70
N PHE A 63 -14.48 -12.17 9.87
CA PHE A 63 -13.36 -11.94 8.95
C PHE A 63 -13.84 -11.88 7.51
N HIS A 64 -13.84 -10.68 6.92
CA HIS A 64 -14.23 -10.42 5.54
C HIS A 64 -13.00 -10.13 4.67
N ASN A 65 -12.19 -11.16 4.42
CA ASN A 65 -10.90 -11.00 3.74
C ASN A 65 -11.02 -10.41 2.34
N LYS A 66 -12.11 -10.70 1.60
CA LYS A 66 -12.40 -10.11 0.29
C LYS A 66 -12.33 -8.57 0.32
N TYR A 67 -12.92 -7.95 1.34
CA TYR A 67 -12.98 -6.49 1.46
C TYR A 67 -11.76 -5.90 2.17
N ASN A 68 -11.10 -6.69 3.03
CA ASN A 68 -9.91 -6.25 3.74
C ASN A 68 -8.66 -6.21 2.84
N TYR A 69 -8.66 -6.95 1.71
CA TYR A 69 -7.56 -7.03 0.76
C TYR A 69 -8.05 -6.81 -0.68
N PRO A 70 -8.42 -5.57 -1.06
CA PRO A 70 -8.86 -5.26 -2.41
C PRO A 70 -7.77 -5.53 -3.44
N ILE A 71 -8.17 -5.92 -4.64
CA ILE A 71 -7.28 -6.15 -5.78
C ILE A 71 -7.60 -5.10 -6.83
N ILE A 72 -6.62 -4.28 -7.17
CA ILE A 72 -6.68 -3.31 -8.27
C ILE A 72 -5.59 -3.59 -9.28
N SER A 73 -5.73 -3.02 -10.48
CA SER A 73 -4.72 -3.16 -11.53
C SER A 73 -3.40 -2.50 -11.14
N THR A 74 -2.30 -3.18 -11.41
CA THR A 74 -0.94 -2.69 -11.17
C THR A 74 -0.11 -2.84 -12.44
N PRO A 75 0.85 -1.93 -12.70
CA PRO A 75 1.68 -2.00 -13.90
C PRO A 75 2.66 -3.17 -13.84
N LYS A 76 2.89 -3.83 -14.98
CA LYS A 76 3.96 -4.84 -15.13
C LYS A 76 5.28 -4.21 -15.60
N TYR A 77 5.19 -3.16 -16.39
CA TYR A 77 6.32 -2.42 -16.96
C TYR A 77 6.03 -0.92 -16.97
N ILE A 78 7.03 -0.12 -16.70
CA ILE A 78 7.00 1.34 -16.87
C ILE A 78 8.26 1.74 -17.62
N ASN A 79 8.10 2.30 -18.83
CA ASN A 79 9.22 2.66 -19.70
C ASN A 79 10.31 1.57 -19.80
N LYS A 80 9.91 0.36 -20.16
CA LYS A 80 10.76 -0.83 -20.30
C LYS A 80 11.37 -1.36 -18.98
N ARG A 81 11.20 -0.65 -17.84
CA ARG A 81 11.59 -1.19 -16.54
C ARG A 81 10.52 -2.16 -16.06
N LYS A 82 10.93 -3.37 -15.75
CA LYS A 82 10.08 -4.35 -15.10
C LYS A 82 9.74 -3.86 -13.68
N ILE A 83 8.51 -4.00 -13.29
CA ILE A 83 7.98 -3.58 -11.98
C ILE A 83 7.82 -4.83 -11.11
N PRO A 84 7.99 -4.72 -9.79
CA PRO A 84 7.75 -5.83 -8.87
C PRO A 84 6.33 -6.39 -9.03
N GLU A 85 6.17 -7.62 -8.56
CA GLU A 85 4.88 -8.30 -8.60
C GLU A 85 3.76 -7.50 -7.91
N SER A 86 2.53 -7.66 -8.41
CA SER A 86 1.34 -6.96 -7.93
C SER A 86 1.15 -7.09 -6.41
N ALA A 87 1.47 -8.27 -5.86
CA ALA A 87 1.37 -8.51 -4.42
C ALA A 87 2.17 -7.49 -3.58
N LEU A 88 3.38 -7.14 -4.00
CA LEU A 88 4.20 -6.15 -3.28
C LEU A 88 3.63 -4.73 -3.44
N ILE A 89 3.19 -4.36 -4.64
CA ILE A 89 2.59 -3.03 -4.87
C ILE A 89 1.33 -2.85 -4.04
N LEU A 90 0.42 -3.84 -4.08
CA LEU A 90 -0.82 -3.81 -3.29
C LEU A 90 -0.55 -3.78 -1.78
N SER A 91 0.49 -4.48 -1.31
CA SER A 91 0.87 -4.48 0.10
C SER A 91 1.35 -3.11 0.58
N ILE A 92 2.08 -2.39 -0.28
CA ILE A 92 2.50 -1.01 0.00
C ILE A 92 1.29 -0.08 0.02
N ILE A 93 0.40 -0.12 -1.00
CA ILE A 93 -0.82 0.68 -1.03
C ILE A 93 -1.67 0.42 0.23
N ARG A 94 -1.81 -0.85 0.61
CA ARG A 94 -2.57 -1.26 1.80
C ARG A 94 -2.00 -0.65 3.08
N GLN A 95 -0.67 -0.56 3.19
CA GLN A 95 0.01 -0.01 4.36
C GLN A 95 0.07 1.52 4.35
N GLU A 96 0.19 2.16 3.18
CA GLU A 96 0.35 3.60 3.05
C GLU A 96 -0.96 4.38 3.19
N SER A 97 -2.02 3.93 2.54
CA SER A 97 -3.27 4.69 2.44
C SER A 97 -4.54 3.88 2.74
N GLU A 98 -4.42 2.56 2.92
CA GLU A 98 -5.59 1.67 2.94
C GLU A 98 -6.49 1.86 1.69
N PHE A 99 -5.88 2.16 0.54
CA PHE A 99 -6.55 2.44 -0.74
C PHE A 99 -7.33 3.76 -0.78
N ASP A 100 -7.11 4.68 0.14
CA ASP A 100 -7.63 6.04 0.02
C ASP A 100 -6.84 6.82 -1.05
N LEU A 101 -7.50 7.13 -2.17
CA LEU A 101 -6.91 7.89 -3.28
C LEU A 101 -6.54 9.33 -2.87
N GLU A 102 -7.35 9.93 -2.02
CA GLU A 102 -7.19 11.32 -1.59
C GLU A 102 -6.29 11.46 -0.35
N ALA A 103 -5.71 10.36 0.14
CA ALA A 103 -4.89 10.36 1.35
C ALA A 103 -3.77 11.41 1.30
N ASN A 104 -3.71 12.20 2.36
CA ASN A 104 -2.69 13.22 2.57
C ASN A 104 -2.12 13.07 3.98
N SER A 105 -0.84 12.76 4.11
CA SER A 105 -0.20 12.69 5.43
C SER A 105 0.10 14.08 5.99
N HIS A 106 0.30 14.18 7.29
CA HIS A 106 0.76 15.42 7.94
C HIS A 106 2.11 15.91 7.38
N ALA A 107 2.98 15.00 6.93
CA ALA A 107 4.25 15.32 6.29
C ALA A 107 4.10 15.75 4.82
N GLY A 108 2.91 15.65 4.24
CA GLY A 108 2.60 16.05 2.87
C GLY A 108 2.79 14.94 1.83
N ALA A 109 2.91 13.68 2.23
CA ALA A 109 2.84 12.54 1.31
C ALA A 109 1.42 12.40 0.75
N LYS A 110 1.28 11.89 -0.49
CA LYS A 110 0.03 11.99 -1.26
C LYS A 110 -0.37 10.71 -1.98
N GLY A 111 -1.67 10.42 -1.89
CA GLY A 111 -2.37 9.40 -2.68
C GLY A 111 -2.07 7.97 -2.25
N LEU A 112 -2.45 7.02 -3.09
CA LEU A 112 -2.44 5.58 -2.78
C LEU A 112 -1.11 5.05 -2.24
N MET A 113 0.00 5.47 -2.82
CA MET A 113 1.35 5.03 -2.43
C MET A 113 2.11 6.08 -1.61
N GLN A 114 1.42 7.10 -1.07
CA GLN A 114 1.95 8.13 -0.17
C GLN A 114 3.29 8.72 -0.63
N LEU A 115 3.32 9.22 -1.86
CA LEU A 115 4.53 9.81 -2.41
C LEU A 115 4.74 11.24 -1.93
N MET A 116 5.92 11.53 -1.40
CA MET A 116 6.35 12.92 -1.18
C MET A 116 6.45 13.65 -2.52
N PRO A 117 5.94 14.89 -2.67
CA PRO A 117 5.98 15.64 -3.94
C PRO A 117 7.39 15.76 -4.53
N TYR A 118 8.40 15.91 -3.69
CA TYR A 118 9.79 15.93 -4.13
C TYR A 118 10.22 14.58 -4.75
N THR A 119 9.91 13.48 -4.07
CA THR A 119 10.20 12.12 -4.56
C THR A 119 9.45 11.86 -5.87
N ALA A 120 8.16 12.21 -5.92
CA ALA A 120 7.35 12.05 -7.13
C ALA A 120 7.92 12.81 -8.32
N LYS A 121 8.41 14.06 -8.11
CA LYS A 121 9.07 14.86 -9.15
C LYS A 121 10.38 14.23 -9.64
N LEU A 122 11.17 13.66 -8.75
CA LEU A 122 12.42 12.96 -9.10
C LEU A 122 12.12 11.69 -9.91
N VAL A 123 11.18 10.88 -9.41
CA VAL A 123 10.78 9.62 -10.02
C VAL A 123 10.12 9.83 -11.37
N SER A 124 9.29 10.89 -11.54
CA SER A 124 8.66 11.19 -12.82
C SER A 124 9.69 11.46 -13.94
N LYS A 125 10.81 12.15 -13.61
CA LYS A 125 11.92 12.31 -14.55
C LYS A 125 12.56 10.98 -14.94
N GLN A 126 12.81 10.09 -13.96
CA GLN A 126 13.40 8.78 -14.21
C GLN A 126 12.46 7.87 -15.02
N ALA A 127 11.17 7.96 -14.72
CA ALA A 127 10.12 7.23 -15.41
C ALA A 127 9.71 7.87 -16.75
N LYS A 128 10.30 9.00 -17.13
CA LYS A 128 9.95 9.79 -18.34
C LYS A 128 8.45 10.11 -18.42
N LEU A 129 7.84 10.41 -17.26
CA LEU A 129 6.45 10.83 -17.14
C LEU A 129 6.38 12.32 -16.80
N PRO A 130 5.39 13.08 -17.30
CA PRO A 130 5.19 14.46 -16.91
C PRO A 130 4.85 14.55 -15.42
N TYR A 131 5.51 15.47 -14.69
CA TYR A 131 5.19 15.66 -13.27
C TYR A 131 3.95 16.52 -13.08
N SER A 132 3.02 16.04 -12.27
CA SER A 132 1.85 16.80 -11.81
C SER A 132 1.57 16.47 -10.34
N LYS A 133 1.58 17.50 -9.46
CA LYS A 133 1.30 17.35 -8.04
C LYS A 133 -0.18 17.01 -7.77
N SER A 134 -1.11 17.58 -8.55
CA SER A 134 -2.54 17.31 -8.37
C SER A 134 -2.89 15.86 -8.71
N ARG A 135 -2.31 15.31 -9.78
CA ARG A 135 -2.56 13.92 -10.19
C ARG A 135 -2.15 12.89 -9.13
N LEU A 136 -1.34 13.25 -8.14
CA LEU A 136 -1.01 12.32 -7.06
C LEU A 136 -2.22 11.91 -6.21
N THR A 137 -3.27 12.72 -6.18
CA THR A 137 -4.51 12.46 -5.41
C THR A 137 -5.76 12.40 -6.27
N THR A 138 -5.66 12.63 -7.59
CA THR A 138 -6.82 12.61 -8.50
C THR A 138 -6.71 11.53 -9.58
N ASP A 139 -5.55 10.90 -9.71
CA ASP A 139 -5.28 9.91 -10.75
C ASP A 139 -4.57 8.70 -10.13
N PRO A 140 -5.31 7.63 -9.82
CA PRO A 140 -4.78 6.44 -9.16
C PRO A 140 -3.69 5.76 -10.00
N GLU A 141 -3.85 5.66 -11.30
CA GLU A 141 -2.87 5.03 -12.19
C GLU A 141 -1.55 5.80 -12.17
N TYR A 142 -1.61 7.12 -12.22
CA TYR A 142 -0.42 7.97 -12.15
C TYR A 142 0.34 7.80 -10.83
N ASN A 143 -0.37 7.78 -9.70
CA ASN A 143 0.24 7.57 -8.39
C ASN A 143 0.89 6.20 -8.29
N ILE A 144 0.17 5.15 -8.70
CA ILE A 144 0.67 3.76 -8.70
C ILE A 144 1.89 3.61 -9.61
N ASN A 145 1.86 4.20 -10.82
CA ASN A 145 3.00 4.14 -11.74
C ASN A 145 4.26 4.77 -11.13
N LEU A 146 4.16 5.94 -10.52
CA LEU A 146 5.31 6.57 -9.86
C LEU A 146 5.80 5.78 -8.65
N GLY A 147 4.91 5.35 -7.76
CA GLY A 147 5.27 4.58 -6.57
C GLY A 147 5.88 3.23 -6.92
N SER A 148 5.33 2.54 -7.92
CA SER A 148 5.85 1.27 -8.43
C SER A 148 7.25 1.43 -9.04
N HIS A 149 7.48 2.50 -9.80
CA HIS A 149 8.81 2.80 -10.35
C HIS A 149 9.81 3.12 -9.23
N TYR A 150 9.38 3.81 -8.18
CA TYR A 150 10.23 4.14 -7.03
C TYR A 150 10.65 2.90 -6.25
N ILE A 151 9.71 2.03 -5.86
CA ILE A 151 10.05 0.80 -5.14
C ILE A 151 10.89 -0.16 -6.01
N ALA A 152 10.63 -0.23 -7.32
CA ALA A 152 11.48 -0.98 -8.25
C ALA A 152 12.94 -0.49 -8.23
N GLY A 153 13.13 0.84 -8.20
CA GLY A 153 14.46 1.44 -8.09
C GLY A 153 15.16 1.09 -6.78
N LEU A 154 14.42 1.09 -5.66
CA LEU A 154 14.95 0.70 -4.36
C LEU A 154 15.32 -0.78 -4.29
N ILE A 155 14.51 -1.67 -4.87
CA ILE A 155 14.83 -3.10 -4.95
C ILE A 155 16.12 -3.33 -5.72
N LEU A 156 16.29 -2.66 -6.86
CA LEU A 156 17.55 -2.72 -7.63
C LEU A 156 18.73 -2.17 -6.83
N GLN A 157 18.55 -1.08 -6.09
CA GLN A 157 19.61 -0.47 -5.25
C GLN A 157 20.08 -1.40 -4.13
N TYR A 158 19.22 -2.30 -3.67
CA TYR A 158 19.52 -3.24 -2.59
C TYR A 158 19.62 -4.71 -3.07
N ASP A 159 19.95 -4.93 -4.35
CA ASP A 159 20.22 -6.26 -4.92
C ASP A 159 19.11 -7.29 -4.63
N GLY A 160 17.85 -6.86 -4.69
CA GLY A 160 16.69 -7.72 -4.45
C GLY A 160 16.27 -7.84 -2.98
N ALA A 161 16.95 -7.23 -2.03
CA ALA A 161 16.61 -7.30 -0.61
C ALA A 161 15.36 -6.49 -0.28
N TYR A 162 14.18 -7.12 -0.31
CA TYR A 162 12.89 -6.48 -0.03
C TYR A 162 12.83 -5.79 1.34
N PRO A 163 13.33 -6.35 2.44
CA PRO A 163 13.30 -5.66 3.74
C PRO A 163 14.02 -4.31 3.70
N PHE A 164 15.14 -4.22 3.00
CA PHE A 164 15.86 -2.96 2.82
C PHE A 164 15.10 -1.98 1.93
N ALA A 165 14.56 -2.46 0.80
CA ALA A 165 13.81 -1.62 -0.14
C ALA A 165 12.54 -1.04 0.52
N VAL A 166 11.81 -1.86 1.28
CA VAL A 166 10.61 -1.44 2.03
C VAL A 166 10.97 -0.46 3.15
N ALA A 167 12.04 -0.73 3.91
CA ALA A 167 12.53 0.20 4.93
C ALA A 167 12.96 1.55 4.30
N ALA A 168 13.61 1.50 3.13
CA ALA A 168 14.03 2.70 2.40
C ALA A 168 12.86 3.47 1.80
N TYR A 169 11.79 2.80 1.41
CA TYR A 169 10.58 3.44 0.94
C TYR A 169 9.98 4.37 2.01
N ASN A 170 9.87 3.87 3.24
CA ASN A 170 9.32 4.63 4.38
C ASN A 170 10.30 5.65 4.95
N ALA A 171 11.54 5.25 5.28
CA ALA A 171 12.50 6.10 6.01
C ALA A 171 13.56 6.77 5.14
N GLY A 172 13.62 6.42 3.87
CA GLY A 172 14.63 6.89 2.91
C GLY A 172 15.92 6.06 2.89
N PRO A 173 16.61 6.03 1.73
CA PRO A 173 17.80 5.19 1.53
C PRO A 173 18.96 5.50 2.49
N ASN A 174 19.13 6.77 2.86
CA ASN A 174 20.21 7.18 3.78
C ASN A 174 20.08 6.56 5.17
N ARG A 175 18.84 6.38 5.66
CA ARG A 175 18.58 5.72 6.95
C ARG A 175 18.93 4.23 6.89
N VAL A 176 18.54 3.55 5.81
CA VAL A 176 18.89 2.14 5.62
C VAL A 176 20.40 1.95 5.52
N LYS A 177 21.12 2.82 4.79
CA LYS A 177 22.58 2.79 4.74
C LYS A 177 23.21 2.94 6.13
N TYR A 178 22.67 3.84 6.96
CA TYR A 178 23.11 4.00 8.33
C TYR A 178 22.82 2.76 9.17
N TRP A 179 21.60 2.19 9.09
CA TRP A 179 21.23 1.00 9.86
C TRP A 179 22.03 -0.25 9.45
N LYS A 180 22.32 -0.43 8.17
CA LYS A 180 23.24 -1.50 7.72
C LYS A 180 24.62 -1.41 8.38
N LYS A 181 25.10 -0.19 8.63
CA LYS A 181 26.40 0.03 9.30
C LYS A 181 26.34 -0.32 10.80
N ILE A 182 25.29 0.08 11.51
CA ILE A 182 25.22 -0.05 12.98
C ILE A 182 24.61 -1.37 13.45
N ASN A 183 23.67 -1.96 12.69
CA ASN A 183 22.97 -3.19 13.02
C ASN A 183 23.56 -4.43 12.34
N LYS A 184 24.76 -4.32 11.76
CA LYS A 184 25.34 -5.32 10.86
C LYS A 184 24.57 -5.47 9.54
N ASP A 185 25.08 -6.23 8.60
CA ASP A 185 24.52 -6.32 7.25
C ASP A 185 24.09 -7.77 6.93
N PRO A 186 22.78 -8.04 6.78
CA PRO A 186 22.29 -9.36 6.38
C PRO A 186 22.87 -9.87 5.05
N GLN A 187 23.09 -8.99 4.06
CA GLN A 187 23.69 -9.38 2.78
C GLN A 187 25.13 -9.89 2.93
N LYS A 188 25.82 -9.47 4.01
CA LYS A 188 27.14 -9.99 4.40
C LYS A 188 27.06 -11.17 5.36
N LYS A 189 25.86 -11.74 5.59
CA LYS A 189 25.62 -12.84 6.54
C LYS A 189 26.06 -12.55 7.98
N GLN A 190 26.06 -11.28 8.38
CA GLN A 190 26.45 -10.84 9.72
C GLN A 190 25.30 -10.91 10.74
N VAL A 191 24.07 -10.93 10.24
CA VAL A 191 22.81 -10.99 11.01
C VAL A 191 21.72 -11.53 10.09
N ASP A 192 20.67 -12.10 10.63
CA ASP A 192 19.47 -12.46 9.87
C ASP A 192 18.64 -11.21 9.52
N TYR A 193 17.86 -11.27 8.42
CA TYR A 193 16.99 -10.15 8.03
C TYR A 193 15.88 -9.86 9.05
N VAL A 194 15.36 -10.88 9.72
CA VAL A 194 14.32 -10.70 10.74
C VAL A 194 14.91 -9.94 11.92
N ASP A 195 16.07 -10.37 12.41
CA ASP A 195 16.78 -9.69 13.50
C ASP A 195 17.17 -8.26 13.10
N TRP A 196 17.60 -8.06 11.84
CA TRP A 196 17.93 -6.73 11.37
C TRP A 196 16.72 -5.78 11.39
N VAL A 197 15.54 -6.26 10.99
CA VAL A 197 14.30 -5.48 11.04
C VAL A 197 13.96 -5.11 12.50
N GLU A 198 14.11 -6.03 13.44
CA GLU A 198 13.88 -5.76 14.87
C GLU A 198 14.86 -4.71 15.44
N LEU A 199 16.07 -4.65 14.91
CA LEU A 199 17.09 -3.66 15.32
C LEU A 199 16.86 -2.25 14.71
N ILE A 200 15.88 -2.06 13.84
CA ILE A 200 15.52 -0.73 13.32
C ILE A 200 15.05 0.16 14.48
N LYS A 201 15.78 1.24 14.75
CA LYS A 201 15.48 2.15 15.87
C LYS A 201 14.15 2.89 15.73
N PHE A 202 13.74 3.20 14.50
CA PHE A 202 12.47 3.87 14.24
C PHE A 202 11.33 2.84 14.34
N ARG A 203 10.57 2.91 15.42
CA ARG A 203 9.43 2.00 15.66
C ARG A 203 8.44 2.02 14.50
N GLU A 204 8.18 3.21 13.95
CA GLU A 204 7.31 3.37 12.77
C GLU A 204 7.82 2.54 11.59
N THR A 205 9.09 2.73 11.19
CA THR A 205 9.67 2.00 10.06
C THR A 205 9.78 0.51 10.32
N ARG A 206 10.11 0.08 11.53
CA ARG A 206 10.12 -1.32 11.90
C ARG A 206 8.74 -1.96 11.71
N ASN A 207 7.70 -1.36 12.28
CA ASN A 207 6.33 -1.82 12.14
C ASN A 207 5.88 -1.77 10.66
N TYR A 208 6.29 -0.75 9.93
CA TYR A 208 6.00 -0.61 8.50
C TYR A 208 6.53 -1.80 7.70
N VAL A 209 7.80 -2.16 7.88
CA VAL A 209 8.40 -3.31 7.19
C VAL A 209 7.66 -4.59 7.52
N GLN A 210 7.38 -4.84 8.80
CA GLN A 210 6.63 -6.03 9.23
C GLN A 210 5.25 -6.09 8.58
N ARG A 211 4.48 -5.00 8.62
CA ARG A 211 3.13 -4.93 8.04
C ARG A 211 3.10 -5.07 6.52
N VAL A 212 4.04 -4.44 5.82
CA VAL A 212 4.15 -4.62 4.37
C VAL A 212 4.46 -6.07 4.02
N MET A 213 5.36 -6.73 4.75
CA MET A 213 5.71 -8.13 4.50
C MET A 213 4.56 -9.09 4.85
N GLU A 214 3.79 -8.82 5.91
CA GLU A 214 2.56 -9.56 6.23
C GLU A 214 1.53 -9.42 5.10
N ASN A 215 1.22 -8.20 4.70
CA ASN A 215 0.29 -7.93 3.60
C ASN A 215 0.76 -8.56 2.28
N TYR A 216 2.06 -8.52 2.01
CA TYR A 216 2.66 -9.14 0.81
C TYR A 216 2.40 -10.65 0.77
N ASN A 217 2.55 -11.33 1.91
CA ASN A 217 2.26 -12.76 1.99
C ASN A 217 0.77 -13.05 1.73
N VAL A 218 -0.12 -12.23 2.30
CA VAL A 218 -1.56 -12.37 2.07
C VAL A 218 -1.92 -12.14 0.60
N TYR A 219 -1.41 -11.08 -0.02
CA TYR A 219 -1.67 -10.81 -1.44
C TYR A 219 -1.10 -11.88 -2.36
N ARG A 220 0.07 -12.44 -2.07
CA ARG A 220 0.59 -13.57 -2.84
C ARG A 220 -0.31 -14.78 -2.75
N TYR A 221 -0.80 -15.10 -1.55
CA TYR A 221 -1.76 -16.18 -1.39
C TYR A 221 -3.04 -15.94 -2.19
N ILE A 222 -3.59 -14.73 -2.14
CA ILE A 222 -4.82 -14.38 -2.86
C ILE A 222 -4.62 -14.45 -4.39
N LEU A 223 -3.52 -13.92 -4.91
CA LEU A 223 -3.27 -13.81 -6.34
C LEU A 223 -2.77 -15.12 -6.98
N GLU A 224 -1.95 -15.89 -6.25
CA GLU A 224 -1.28 -17.07 -6.80
C GLU A 224 -1.87 -18.38 -6.28
N GLN A 225 -2.77 -18.34 -5.28
CA GLN A 225 -3.32 -19.50 -4.58
C GLN A 225 -2.22 -20.44 -4.02
N ARG A 226 -1.05 -19.88 -3.71
CA ARG A 226 0.10 -20.61 -3.19
C ARG A 226 0.52 -20.06 -1.85
N PRO A 227 0.55 -20.89 -0.78
CA PRO A 227 1.14 -20.50 0.49
C PRO A 227 2.66 -20.32 0.28
N VAL A 228 3.17 -19.18 0.71
CA VAL A 228 4.61 -18.90 0.63
C VAL A 228 5.18 -18.85 2.03
N SER A 229 6.27 -19.56 2.27
CA SER A 229 6.96 -19.50 3.55
C SER A 229 7.47 -18.09 3.81
N MET A 230 7.12 -17.49 4.94
CA MET A 230 7.59 -16.17 5.36
C MET A 230 9.12 -16.07 5.35
N LYS A 231 9.83 -17.17 5.64
CA LYS A 231 11.30 -17.22 5.60
C LYS A 231 11.88 -16.87 4.22
N ASN A 232 11.13 -17.11 3.15
CA ASN A 232 11.59 -16.81 1.79
C ASN A 232 11.55 -15.31 1.46
N PHE A 233 10.72 -14.51 2.15
CA PHE A 233 10.65 -13.06 1.94
C PHE A 233 11.81 -12.29 2.56
N PHE A 234 12.45 -12.88 3.54
CA PHE A 234 13.61 -12.32 4.23
C PHE A 234 14.94 -12.81 3.63
N LYS A 235 14.93 -13.20 2.36
CA LYS A 235 16.12 -13.49 1.57
C LYS A 235 16.22 -12.49 0.42
N ASP A 236 17.39 -12.40 -0.18
CA ASP A 236 17.55 -11.65 -1.42
C ASP A 236 16.66 -12.28 -2.50
N GLN A 237 15.76 -11.50 -3.06
CA GLN A 237 14.90 -11.95 -4.14
C GLN A 237 15.65 -11.85 -5.46
N PRO A 238 15.39 -12.75 -6.45
CA PRO A 238 15.95 -12.58 -7.75
C PRO A 238 15.55 -11.22 -8.33
N LEU A 239 16.51 -10.51 -8.87
CA LEU A 239 16.24 -9.29 -9.63
C LEU A 239 15.36 -9.67 -10.82
N PHE A 240 14.24 -9.01 -10.95
CA PHE A 240 13.26 -9.25 -12.00
C PHE A 240 13.66 -8.65 -13.34
#